data_87c860918c28fd94c8326147325c8bf0
#
_entry.id   87c860918c28fd94c8326147325c8bf0
#
_cell.length_a   1.000
_cell.length_b   1.000
_cell.length_c   1.000
_cell.angle_alpha   90.00
_cell.angle_beta   90.00
_cell.angle_gamma   90.00
#
_symmetry.space_group_name_H-M   'P 1'
#
loop_
_entity.id
_entity.type
_entity.pdbx_description
1 polymer ?
#
loop_
_entity_poly.entity_id
_entity_poly.type
_entity_poly.pdbx_seq_one_letter_code
_entity_poly.pdbx_strand_id
1 'polypeptide(L)' 'MIEAVVALLMFVNGEIKEHRIQENMAGCLRGKRHAERNYSPSVKYQCWKGKAETEIYMGEKSIKAIILK' A
#
# COMPACT_ATOMS: atom_id res chain seq x y z
N MET A 1 4.81 -6.72 -14.55
CA MET A 1 3.64 -7.61 -14.59
C MET A 1 2.45 -6.90 -13.94
N ILE A 2 1.29 -6.95 -14.57
CA ILE A 2 0.08 -6.32 -14.01
C ILE A 2 -0.75 -7.40 -13.32
N GLU A 3 -1.07 -7.19 -12.06
CA GLU A 3 -1.85 -8.15 -11.28
C GLU A 3 -2.71 -7.45 -10.23
N ALA A 4 -3.74 -8.14 -9.76
CA ALA A 4 -4.56 -7.64 -8.66
C ALA A 4 -3.81 -7.80 -7.35
N VAL A 5 -3.72 -6.72 -6.58
CA VAL A 5 -3.02 -6.71 -5.31
C VAL A 5 -3.82 -5.98 -4.25
N VAL A 6 -3.54 -6.28 -2.99
CA VAL A 6 -3.98 -5.49 -1.84
C VAL A 6 -2.76 -4.73 -1.36
N ALA A 7 -2.90 -3.44 -1.18
CA ALA A 7 -1.79 -2.59 -0.79
C ALA A 7 -2.17 -1.66 0.35
N LEU A 8 -1.20 -1.43 1.24
CA LEU A 8 -1.31 -0.40 2.27
C LEU A 8 -0.66 0.86 1.73
N LEU A 9 -1.43 1.92 1.62
CA LEU A 9 -0.97 3.21 1.09
C LEU A 9 -0.73 4.18 2.24
N MET A 10 0.40 4.87 2.20
CA MET A 10 0.71 5.93 3.15
C MET A 10 0.63 7.27 2.43
N PHE A 11 -0.25 8.12 2.92
CA PHE A 11 -0.42 9.49 2.41
C PHE A 11 0.22 10.49 3.37
N VAL A 12 0.99 11.39 2.81
CA VAL A 12 1.57 12.51 3.56
C VAL A 12 1.15 13.78 2.85
N ASN A 13 0.40 14.63 3.57
CA ASN A 13 -0.15 15.87 3.01
C ASN A 13 -0.95 15.65 1.73
N GLY A 14 -1.72 14.56 1.67
CA GLY A 14 -2.56 14.24 0.52
C GLY A 14 -1.87 13.53 -0.63
N GLU A 15 -0.58 13.27 -0.52
CA GLU A 15 0.19 12.57 -1.55
C GLU A 15 0.59 11.16 -1.09
N ILE A 16 0.56 10.20 -2.02
CA ILE A 16 1.03 8.85 -1.73
C ILE A 16 2.55 8.87 -1.65
N LYS A 17 3.10 8.57 -0.49
CA LYS A 17 4.54 8.50 -0.27
C LYS A 17 5.07 7.08 -0.25
N GLU A 18 4.23 6.12 0.11
CA GLU A 18 4.65 4.73 0.20
C GLU A 18 3.46 3.82 -0.10
N HIS A 19 3.76 2.67 -0.71
CA HIS A 19 2.77 1.62 -0.91
C HIS A 19 3.46 0.27 -0.67
N ARG A 20 2.77 -0.60 0.07
CA ARG A 20 3.28 -1.93 0.39
C ARG A 20 2.25 -2.97 0.04
N ILE A 21 2.69 -4.05 -0.63
CA ILE A 21 1.82 -5.17 -0.95
C ILE A 21 1.52 -5.96 0.32
N GLN A 22 0.24 -6.27 0.53
CA GLN A 22 -0.22 -7.11 1.63
C GLN A 22 -0.77 -8.42 1.06
N GLU A 23 -0.79 -9.48 1.87
CA GLU A 23 -1.29 -10.78 1.43
C GLU A 23 -2.79 -10.75 1.17
N ASN A 24 -3.53 -10.01 2.01
CA ASN A 24 -4.97 -9.89 1.90
C ASN A 24 -5.45 -8.64 2.62
N MET A 25 -6.75 -8.36 2.51
CA MET A 25 -7.33 -7.16 3.11
C MET A 25 -7.26 -7.20 4.65
N ALA A 26 -7.42 -8.36 5.26
CA ALA A 26 -7.32 -8.48 6.72
C ALA A 26 -5.93 -8.12 7.22
N GLY A 27 -4.89 -8.57 6.52
CA GLY A 27 -3.51 -8.20 6.84
C GLY A 27 -3.26 -6.72 6.64
N CYS A 28 -3.83 -6.14 5.57
CA CYS A 28 -3.73 -4.72 5.31
C CYS A 28 -4.35 -3.88 6.43
N LEU A 29 -5.55 -4.24 6.85
CA LEU A 29 -6.25 -3.53 7.94
C LEU A 29 -5.49 -3.62 9.25
N ARG A 30 -4.88 -4.77 9.52
CA ARG A 30 -4.06 -4.97 10.71
C ARG A 30 -2.82 -4.07 10.68
N GLY A 31 -2.13 -4.02 9.54
CA GLY A 31 -0.99 -3.14 9.34
C GLY A 31 -1.37 -1.67 9.45
N LYS A 32 -2.54 -1.31 8.93
CA LYS A 32 -3.08 0.04 9.04
C LYS A 32 -3.28 0.44 10.50
N ARG A 33 -3.84 -0.44 11.33
CA ARG A 33 -4.02 -0.15 12.76
C ARG A 33 -2.69 0.06 13.47
N HIS A 34 -1.69 -0.77 13.18
CA HIS A 34 -0.36 -0.61 13.76
C HIS A 34 0.27 0.71 13.37
N ALA A 35 0.16 1.08 12.10
CA ALA A 35 0.71 2.34 11.61
C ALA A 35 0.01 3.55 12.23
N GLU A 36 -1.32 3.47 12.38
CA GLU A 36 -2.10 4.57 12.95
C GLU A 36 -1.84 4.84 14.42
N ARG A 37 -1.29 3.86 15.15
CA ARG A 37 -0.90 4.07 16.54
C ARG A 37 0.24 5.08 16.68
N ASN A 38 1.04 5.21 15.64
CA ASN A 38 2.19 6.12 15.62
C ASN A 38 2.00 7.23 14.61
N TYR A 39 0.73 7.58 14.34
CA TYR A 39 0.45 8.55 13.31
C TYR A 39 0.73 9.98 13.76
N SER A 40 1.02 10.83 12.78
CA SER A 40 0.98 12.28 12.95
C SER A 40 -0.23 12.83 12.16
N PRO A 41 -0.72 14.04 12.48
CA PRO A 41 -1.90 14.59 11.79
C PRO A 41 -1.75 14.72 10.27
N SER A 42 -0.53 14.80 9.77
CA SER A 42 -0.26 14.92 8.33
C SER A 42 -0.15 13.58 7.62
N VAL A 43 -0.16 12.46 8.33
CA VAL A 43 0.01 11.13 7.76
C VAL A 43 -1.28 10.34 7.87
N LYS A 44 -1.72 9.76 6.76
CA LYS A 44 -2.91 8.91 6.72
C LYS A 44 -2.58 7.60 6.02
N TYR A 45 -3.29 6.56 6.41
CA TYR A 45 -3.12 5.23 5.82
C TYR A 45 -4.44 4.75 5.24
N GLN A 46 -4.36 4.04 4.13
CA GLN A 46 -5.53 3.47 3.47
C GLN A 46 -5.21 2.11 2.89
N CYS A 47 -6.12 1.16 3.04
CA CYS A 47 -6.03 -0.12 2.34
C CYS A 47 -6.69 0.02 0.98
N TRP A 48 -5.98 -0.41 -0.05
CA TRP A 48 -6.42 -0.33 -1.43
C TRP A 48 -6.35 -1.72 -2.07
N LYS A 49 -7.36 -2.04 -2.87
CA LYS A 49 -7.38 -3.28 -3.65
C LYS A 49 -7.64 -2.94 -5.10
N GLY A 50 -6.81 -3.42 -5.99
CA GLY A 50 -6.96 -3.16 -7.41
C GLY A 50 -5.79 -3.72 -8.20
N LYS A 51 -5.64 -3.26 -9.44
CA LYS A 51 -4.56 -3.70 -10.30
C LYS A 51 -3.36 -2.77 -10.17
N ALA A 52 -2.19 -3.36 -10.14
CA ALA A 52 -0.94 -2.62 -10.10
C ALA A 52 0.09 -3.32 -10.98
N GLU A 53 1.00 -2.53 -11.52
CA GLU A 53 2.17 -3.08 -12.16
C GLU A 53 3.19 -3.41 -11.08
N THR A 54 3.62 -4.68 -11.04
CA THR A 54 4.54 -5.17 -10.01
C THR A 54 5.84 -5.63 -10.65
N GLU A 55 6.89 -5.63 -9.84
CA GLU A 55 8.20 -6.16 -10.23
C GLU A 55 8.85 -6.84 -9.04
N ILE A 56 9.81 -7.70 -9.33
CA ILE A 56 10.64 -8.32 -8.28
C ILE A 56 11.88 -7.44 -8.13
N TYR A 57 12.08 -6.93 -6.93
CA TYR A 57 13.23 -6.11 -6.60
C TYR A 57 13.92 -6.70 -5.38
N MET A 58 15.19 -7.05 -5.54
CA MET A 58 15.99 -7.68 -4.48
C MET A 58 15.31 -8.91 -3.85
N GLY A 59 14.65 -9.71 -4.70
CA GLY A 59 13.97 -10.92 -4.26
C GLY A 59 12.59 -10.71 -3.67
N GLU A 60 12.11 -9.48 -3.60
CA GLU A 60 10.78 -9.16 -3.07
C GLU A 60 9.90 -8.51 -4.14
N LYS A 61 8.62 -8.85 -4.09
CA LYS A 61 7.64 -8.23 -4.98
C LYS A 61 7.33 -6.81 -4.49
N SER A 62 7.43 -5.85 -5.39
CA SER A 62 7.09 -4.47 -5.08
C SER A 62 6.19 -3.89 -6.16
N ILE A 63 5.48 -2.83 -5.81
CA ILE A 63 4.61 -2.12 -6.76
C ILE A 63 5.45 -1.12 -7.53
N LYS A 64 5.45 -1.27 -8.85
CA LYS A 64 6.10 -0.31 -9.74
C LYS A 64 5.18 0.87 -10.05
N ALA A 65 3.90 0.58 -10.28
CA ALA A 65 2.90 1.62 -10.56
C ALA A 65 1.52 1.13 -10.19
N ILE A 66 0.70 2.02 -9.62
CA ILE A 66 -0.69 1.74 -9.30
C ILE A 66 -1.54 2.15 -10.51
N ILE A 67 -2.40 1.23 -10.94
CA ILE A 67 -3.33 1.49 -12.04
C ILE A 67 -4.66 1.92 -11.43
N LEU A 68 -4.95 3.20 -11.55
CA LEU A 68 -6.19 3.79 -11.07
C LEU A 68 -7.20 3.83 -12.21
N LYS A 69 -8.36 3.25 -11.96
CA LYS A 69 -9.49 3.33 -12.89
C LYS A 69 -10.72 3.77 -12.14
#